data_ba4c238c9a45125cf0ea45f805c0cd69
#
_entry.id   ba4c238c9a45125cf0ea45f805c0cd69
#
_cell.length_a   1.000
_cell.length_b   1.000
_cell.length_c   1.000
_cell.angle_alpha   90.00
_cell.angle_beta   90.00
_cell.angle_gamma   90.00
#
_symmetry.space_group_name_H-M   'P 1'
#
loop_
_entity.id
_entity.type
_entity.pdbx_description
1 polymer ?
#
loop_
_entity_poly.entity_id
_entity_poly.type
_entity_poly.pdbx_seq_one_letter_code
_entity_poly.pdbx_strand_id
1 'polypeptide(L)'
;MNDLTLHYLYDPLCGWCYGASPLLAAACEVTGLDVRLHGGGMMTDANRQPVGAGLRHYVMPHDLRIAQLTGQPFGKDYFDGLLRDTSAVFDSAPPTAAVLAAVLAAEALDGLGAAMLARIQRAHYVEGRRIAERPVLLELGAELGLGEGFAEAFDACSGEPLRAHFADSRRLMNRLGAAGFPTFALERDGRLQVLDTGRYLGQPDDWRALLETQLRLAGGSDAVGGAAAPLCRIDGCA
;
A
#
# COMPACT_ATOMS: atom_id res chain seq x y z
N MET A 1 10.15 -7.26 23.62
CA MET A 1 9.27 -6.78 22.53
C MET A 1 9.60 -7.64 21.32
N ASN A 2 8.61 -8.27 20.68
CA ASN A 2 8.88 -9.04 19.45
C ASN A 2 9.25 -8.04 18.36
N ASP A 3 10.53 -8.02 17.97
CA ASP A 3 11.05 -7.09 16.97
C ASP A 3 10.87 -7.65 15.55
N LEU A 4 9.67 -8.13 15.21
CA LEU A 4 9.36 -8.56 13.85
C LEU A 4 8.53 -7.48 13.16
N THR A 5 9.10 -6.89 12.12
CA THR A 5 8.44 -5.90 11.28
C THR A 5 8.24 -6.44 9.86
N LEU A 6 7.04 -6.27 9.31
CA LEU A 6 6.76 -6.53 7.90
C LEU A 6 6.78 -5.20 7.14
N HIS A 7 7.73 -5.04 6.25
CA HIS A 7 7.80 -3.92 5.31
C HIS A 7 7.01 -4.25 4.05
N TYR A 8 6.09 -3.38 3.67
CA TYR A 8 5.36 -3.46 2.41
C TYR A 8 5.71 -2.28 1.52
N LEU A 9 6.47 -2.53 0.47
CA LEU A 9 6.80 -1.55 -0.55
C LEU A 9 5.76 -1.64 -1.67
N TYR A 10 5.11 -0.52 -1.94
CA TYR A 10 3.94 -0.48 -2.83
C TYR A 10 3.91 0.79 -3.68
N ASP A 11 3.03 0.77 -4.67
CA ASP A 11 2.55 1.98 -5.34
C ASP A 11 1.04 1.90 -5.51
N PRO A 12 0.27 2.97 -5.23
CA PRO A 12 -1.19 2.96 -5.35
C PRO A 12 -1.69 2.65 -6.76
N LEU A 13 -0.91 2.98 -7.79
CA LEU A 13 -1.21 2.78 -9.21
C LEU A 13 -0.56 1.49 -9.78
N CYS A 14 0.02 0.66 -8.94
CA CYS A 14 0.55 -0.64 -9.34
C CYS A 14 -0.54 -1.71 -9.26
N GLY A 15 -0.98 -2.26 -10.39
CA GLY A 15 -1.99 -3.31 -10.45
C GLY A 15 -1.63 -4.55 -9.63
N TRP A 16 -0.35 -4.96 -9.62
CA TRP A 16 0.12 -6.08 -8.78
C TRP A 16 0.05 -5.76 -7.29
N CYS A 17 0.21 -4.48 -6.88
CA CYS A 17 -0.02 -4.06 -5.50
C CYS A 17 -1.50 -4.17 -5.12
N TYR A 18 -2.40 -3.83 -6.06
CA TYR A 18 -3.83 -4.07 -5.87
C TYR A 18 -4.14 -5.56 -5.76
N GLY A 19 -3.52 -6.39 -6.61
CA GLY A 19 -3.62 -7.86 -6.52
C GLY A 19 -3.13 -8.42 -5.18
N ALA A 20 -2.14 -7.76 -4.55
CA ALA A 20 -1.58 -8.15 -3.25
C ALA A 20 -2.30 -7.51 -2.05
N SER A 21 -3.32 -6.65 -2.26
CA SER A 21 -4.02 -5.98 -1.14
C SER A 21 -4.67 -6.96 -0.14
N PRO A 22 -5.18 -8.16 -0.52
CA PRO A 22 -5.63 -9.14 0.46
C PRO A 22 -4.51 -9.69 1.35
N LEU A 23 -3.27 -9.74 0.84
CA LEU A 23 -2.12 -10.16 1.65
C LEU A 23 -1.77 -9.09 2.69
N LEU A 24 -1.85 -7.80 2.31
CA LEU A 24 -1.66 -6.70 3.26
C LEU A 24 -2.74 -6.73 4.34
N ALA A 25 -4.01 -6.90 3.95
CA ALA A 25 -5.11 -7.00 4.90
C ALA A 25 -4.88 -8.15 5.90
N ALA A 26 -4.55 -9.34 5.40
CA ALA A 26 -4.26 -10.50 6.24
C ALA A 26 -3.05 -10.27 7.17
N ALA A 27 -2.02 -9.54 6.72
CA ALA A 27 -0.88 -9.19 7.56
C ALA A 27 -1.27 -8.23 8.70
N CYS A 28 -2.13 -7.24 8.43
CA CYS A 28 -2.62 -6.31 9.45
C CYS A 28 -3.50 -7.00 10.52
N GLU A 29 -4.05 -8.18 10.25
CA GLU A 29 -4.80 -8.99 11.22
C GLU A 29 -3.90 -9.82 12.15
N VAL A 30 -2.59 -9.95 11.86
CA VAL A 30 -1.66 -10.71 12.68
C VAL A 30 -1.29 -9.91 13.93
N THR A 31 -1.86 -10.30 15.06
CA THR A 31 -1.61 -9.63 16.35
C THR A 31 -0.13 -9.67 16.72
N GLY A 32 0.45 -8.50 17.00
CA GLY A 32 1.86 -8.36 17.40
C GLY A 32 2.84 -8.26 16.23
N LEU A 33 2.38 -8.24 14.98
CA LEU A 33 3.21 -7.94 13.81
C LEU A 33 3.16 -6.43 13.53
N ASP A 34 4.32 -5.77 13.51
CA ASP A 34 4.44 -4.38 13.06
C ASP A 34 4.45 -4.35 11.51
N VAL A 35 3.48 -3.66 10.89
CA VAL A 35 3.39 -3.54 9.43
C VAL A 35 3.69 -2.11 9.00
N ARG A 36 4.74 -1.95 8.19
CA ARG A 36 5.20 -0.64 7.71
C ARG A 36 4.99 -0.48 6.21
N LEU A 37 4.36 0.64 5.84
CA LEU A 37 4.00 0.96 4.46
C LEU A 37 5.03 1.90 3.83
N HIS A 38 5.57 1.54 2.66
CA HIS A 38 6.57 2.29 1.93
C HIS A 38 6.09 2.56 0.50
N GLY A 39 5.53 3.75 0.27
CA GLY A 39 5.12 4.20 -1.06
C GLY A 39 6.33 4.45 -1.95
N GLY A 40 6.33 3.90 -3.16
CA GLY A 40 7.52 3.92 -4.04
C GLY A 40 7.56 5.06 -5.05
N GLY A 41 6.43 5.72 -5.33
CA GLY A 41 6.36 6.82 -6.30
C GLY A 41 6.71 6.38 -7.71
N MET A 42 6.07 5.31 -8.20
CA MET A 42 6.33 4.75 -9.54
C MET A 42 6.00 5.74 -10.65
N MET A 43 4.86 6.41 -10.54
CA MET A 43 4.37 7.38 -11.53
C MET A 43 4.38 8.79 -10.92
N THR A 44 5.57 9.36 -10.65
CA THR A 44 5.71 10.72 -10.10
C THR A 44 6.54 11.62 -11.00
N ASP A 45 6.38 12.91 -10.88
CA ASP A 45 7.16 13.92 -11.59
C ASP A 45 7.16 13.69 -13.12
N ALA A 46 8.33 13.46 -13.70
CA ALA A 46 8.49 13.17 -15.13
C ALA A 46 7.91 11.80 -15.55
N ASN A 47 7.66 10.91 -14.59
CA ASN A 47 7.11 9.56 -14.85
C ASN A 47 5.57 9.51 -14.76
N ARG A 48 4.90 10.63 -14.51
CA ARG A 48 3.43 10.67 -14.58
C ARG A 48 2.94 10.23 -15.93
N GLN A 49 1.85 9.49 -15.97
CA GLN A 49 1.33 8.90 -17.20
C GLN A 49 -0.01 9.54 -17.58
N PRO A 50 -0.09 10.33 -18.64
CA PRO A 50 -1.38 10.72 -19.18
C PRO A 50 -2.13 9.46 -19.70
N VAL A 51 -3.43 9.41 -19.42
CA VAL A 51 -4.24 8.30 -19.88
C VAL A 51 -4.41 8.39 -21.40
N GLY A 52 -4.24 7.26 -22.07
CA GLY A 52 -4.38 7.16 -23.52
C GLY A 52 -4.33 5.72 -24.00
N ALA A 53 -4.48 5.53 -25.32
CA ALA A 53 -4.54 4.20 -25.92
C ALA A 53 -3.31 3.34 -25.61
N GLY A 54 -2.11 3.96 -25.56
CA GLY A 54 -0.86 3.23 -25.23
C GLY A 54 -0.86 2.71 -23.81
N LEU A 55 -1.18 3.56 -22.81
CA LEU A 55 -1.27 3.14 -21.42
C LEU A 55 -2.34 2.05 -21.25
N ARG A 56 -3.53 2.25 -21.83
CA ARG A 56 -4.61 1.27 -21.79
C ARG A 56 -4.18 -0.07 -22.36
N HIS A 57 -3.54 -0.08 -23.54
CA HIS A 57 -3.07 -1.29 -24.19
C HIS A 57 -2.03 -2.03 -23.31
N TYR A 58 -1.18 -1.27 -22.62
CA TYR A 58 -0.18 -1.83 -21.72
C TYR A 58 -0.78 -2.45 -20.46
N VAL A 59 -1.67 -1.72 -19.75
CA VAL A 59 -2.15 -2.17 -18.43
C VAL A 59 -3.21 -3.27 -18.50
N MET A 60 -4.12 -3.24 -19.48
CA MET A 60 -5.26 -4.16 -19.54
C MET A 60 -4.90 -5.65 -19.51
N PRO A 61 -3.91 -6.16 -20.26
CA PRO A 61 -3.53 -7.58 -20.19
C PRO A 61 -2.99 -7.97 -18.81
N HIS A 62 -2.25 -7.07 -18.17
CA HIS A 62 -1.74 -7.29 -16.82
C HIS A 62 -2.87 -7.32 -15.80
N ASP A 63 -3.79 -6.37 -15.85
CA ASP A 63 -4.91 -6.26 -14.92
C ASP A 63 -5.86 -7.45 -15.01
N LEU A 64 -6.15 -7.92 -16.23
CA LEU A 64 -6.92 -9.15 -16.45
C LEU A 64 -6.23 -10.38 -15.86
N ARG A 65 -4.90 -10.47 -16.02
CA ARG A 65 -4.11 -11.55 -15.42
C ARG A 65 -4.12 -11.48 -13.89
N ILE A 66 -4.01 -10.29 -13.33
CA ILE A 66 -4.08 -10.08 -11.88
C ILE A 66 -5.45 -10.52 -11.36
N ALA A 67 -6.54 -10.09 -12.01
CA ALA A 67 -7.89 -10.51 -11.66
C ALA A 67 -8.04 -12.05 -11.63
N GLN A 68 -7.50 -12.73 -12.64
CA GLN A 68 -7.55 -14.20 -12.72
C GLN A 68 -6.75 -14.88 -11.60
N LEU A 69 -5.58 -14.36 -11.26
CA LEU A 69 -4.69 -14.97 -10.28
C LEU A 69 -5.12 -14.69 -8.83
N THR A 70 -5.69 -13.52 -8.57
CA THR A 70 -5.92 -13.04 -7.21
C THR A 70 -7.38 -12.98 -6.81
N GLY A 71 -8.30 -13.07 -7.78
CA GLY A 71 -9.72 -12.85 -7.57
C GLY A 71 -10.11 -11.38 -7.34
N GLN A 72 -9.15 -10.44 -7.39
CA GLN A 72 -9.44 -9.02 -7.21
C GLN A 72 -10.28 -8.48 -8.37
N PRO A 73 -11.39 -7.76 -8.07
CA PRO A 73 -12.28 -7.24 -9.11
C PRO A 73 -11.66 -6.02 -9.80
N PHE A 74 -11.77 -5.97 -11.14
CA PHE A 74 -11.53 -4.77 -11.93
C PHE A 74 -12.85 -4.34 -12.56
N GLY A 75 -13.26 -3.10 -12.30
CA GLY A 75 -14.59 -2.61 -12.69
C GLY A 75 -14.66 -2.15 -14.14
N LYS A 76 -15.91 -2.14 -14.65
CA LYS A 76 -16.19 -1.58 -15.97
C LYS A 76 -15.85 -0.08 -16.03
N ASP A 77 -16.12 0.66 -14.95
CA ASP A 77 -15.83 2.09 -14.84
C ASP A 77 -14.34 2.38 -14.93
N TYR A 78 -13.48 1.47 -14.50
CA TYR A 78 -12.05 1.53 -14.74
C TYR A 78 -11.70 1.27 -16.21
N PHE A 79 -12.10 0.11 -16.77
CA PHE A 79 -11.68 -0.30 -18.11
C PHE A 79 -12.29 0.54 -19.24
N ASP A 80 -13.58 0.88 -19.15
CA ASP A 80 -14.31 1.58 -20.20
C ASP A 80 -14.56 3.05 -19.89
N GLY A 81 -14.35 3.47 -18.62
CA GLY A 81 -14.38 4.85 -18.16
C GLY A 81 -12.98 5.43 -18.06
N LEU A 82 -12.33 5.24 -16.90
CA LEU A 82 -11.06 5.91 -16.55
C LEU A 82 -9.95 5.66 -17.58
N LEU A 83 -9.74 4.42 -18.03
CA LEU A 83 -8.69 4.11 -19.03
C LEU A 83 -8.98 4.65 -20.43
N ARG A 84 -10.13 5.27 -20.67
CA ARG A 84 -10.48 5.97 -21.91
C ARG A 84 -10.52 7.49 -21.75
N ASP A 85 -10.38 7.97 -20.54
CA ASP A 85 -10.44 9.39 -20.21
C ASP A 85 -9.09 10.07 -20.45
N THR A 86 -8.90 10.61 -21.66
CA THR A 86 -7.64 11.26 -22.06
C THR A 86 -7.34 12.57 -21.32
N SER A 87 -8.25 13.07 -20.49
CA SER A 87 -8.00 14.20 -19.59
C SER A 87 -7.44 13.78 -18.23
N ALA A 88 -7.45 12.46 -17.91
CA ALA A 88 -6.90 11.94 -16.68
C ALA A 88 -5.38 11.75 -16.76
N VAL A 89 -4.73 11.90 -15.62
CA VAL A 89 -3.29 11.66 -15.45
C VAL A 89 -3.11 10.70 -14.25
N PHE A 90 -2.30 9.67 -14.44
CA PHE A 90 -1.88 8.80 -13.37
C PHE A 90 -0.66 9.42 -12.69
N ASP A 91 -0.82 9.75 -11.42
CA ASP A 91 0.20 10.33 -10.55
C ASP A 91 0.14 9.63 -9.19
N SER A 92 1.23 8.97 -8.80
CA SER A 92 1.31 8.24 -7.53
C SER A 92 1.49 9.16 -6.32
N ALA A 93 1.86 10.42 -6.52
CA ALA A 93 2.18 11.34 -5.42
C ALA A 93 0.95 11.67 -4.55
N PRO A 94 -0.20 12.15 -5.09
CA PRO A 94 -1.35 12.49 -4.27
C PRO A 94 -1.91 11.28 -3.49
N PRO A 95 -2.15 10.10 -4.10
CA PRO A 95 -2.69 8.98 -3.35
C PRO A 95 -1.72 8.44 -2.29
N THR A 96 -0.40 8.53 -2.51
CA THR A 96 0.57 8.18 -1.46
C THR A 96 0.53 9.18 -0.31
N ALA A 97 0.42 10.49 -0.59
CA ALA A 97 0.25 11.52 0.46
C ALA A 97 -1.01 11.27 1.30
N ALA A 98 -2.11 10.81 0.67
CA ALA A 98 -3.33 10.47 1.39
C ALA A 98 -3.15 9.27 2.33
N VAL A 99 -2.39 8.25 1.93
CA VAL A 99 -2.04 7.13 2.82
C VAL A 99 -1.20 7.61 4.00
N LEU A 100 -0.19 8.48 3.76
CA LEU A 100 0.62 9.08 4.83
C LEU A 100 -0.23 9.88 5.81
N ALA A 101 -1.12 10.74 5.27
CA ALA A 101 -2.04 11.54 6.08
C ALA A 101 -2.98 10.68 6.95
N ALA A 102 -3.47 9.57 6.40
CA ALA A 102 -4.33 8.65 7.15
C ALA A 102 -3.61 8.02 8.35
N VAL A 103 -2.31 7.77 8.23
CA VAL A 103 -1.49 7.28 9.35
C VAL A 103 -1.31 8.36 10.41
N LEU A 104 -1.00 9.59 10.01
CA LEU A 104 -0.82 10.71 10.95
C LEU A 104 -2.11 11.13 11.64
N ALA A 105 -3.25 11.09 10.93
CA ALA A 105 -4.56 11.39 11.50
C ALA A 105 -5.04 10.33 12.52
N ALA A 106 -4.37 9.19 12.54
CA ALA A 106 -4.75 8.01 13.32
C ALA A 106 -4.05 7.93 14.68
N GLU A 107 -3.88 9.04 15.44
CA GLU A 107 -3.20 9.03 16.75
C GLU A 107 -3.65 7.90 17.72
N ALA A 108 -4.72 7.14 17.39
CA ALA A 108 -5.26 6.07 18.22
C ALA A 108 -5.80 4.84 17.45
N LEU A 109 -5.78 4.80 16.12
CA LEU A 109 -6.40 3.71 15.33
C LEU A 109 -5.38 3.07 14.39
N ASP A 110 -4.82 1.94 14.83
CA ASP A 110 -3.93 1.13 14.00
C ASP A 110 -4.61 0.68 12.70
N GLY A 111 -3.85 0.64 11.60
CA GLY A 111 -4.34 0.10 10.33
C GLY A 111 -4.97 1.10 9.36
N LEU A 112 -5.17 2.38 9.72
CA LEU A 112 -5.82 3.36 8.82
C LEU A 112 -5.04 3.61 7.52
N GLY A 113 -3.71 3.54 7.54
CA GLY A 113 -2.91 3.65 6.32
C GLY A 113 -3.20 2.54 5.33
N ALA A 114 -3.29 1.29 5.80
CA ALA A 114 -3.64 0.14 4.96
C ALA A 114 -5.10 0.22 4.47
N ALA A 115 -6.02 0.65 5.32
CA ALA A 115 -7.42 0.88 4.96
C ALA A 115 -7.56 1.97 3.88
N MET A 116 -6.81 3.08 4.03
CA MET A 116 -6.80 4.16 3.03
C MET A 116 -6.22 3.69 1.70
N LEU A 117 -5.12 2.93 1.71
CA LEU A 117 -4.55 2.34 0.50
C LEU A 117 -5.56 1.40 -0.19
N ALA A 118 -6.20 0.51 0.55
CA ALA A 118 -7.21 -0.40 0.02
C ALA A 118 -8.41 0.37 -0.57
N ARG A 119 -8.88 1.44 0.10
CA ARG A 119 -9.97 2.28 -0.39
C ARG A 119 -9.59 3.04 -1.66
N ILE A 120 -8.38 3.60 -1.73
CA ILE A 120 -7.83 4.27 -2.91
C ILE A 120 -7.75 3.29 -4.08
N GLN A 121 -7.20 2.09 -3.88
CA GLN A 121 -7.08 1.09 -4.93
C GLN A 121 -8.44 0.63 -5.44
N ARG A 122 -9.43 0.43 -4.55
CA ARG A 122 -10.80 0.13 -4.95
C ARG A 122 -11.42 1.27 -5.79
N ALA A 123 -11.23 2.53 -5.35
CA ALA A 123 -11.71 3.70 -6.08
C ALA A 123 -11.13 3.74 -7.50
N HIS A 124 -9.85 3.42 -7.66
CA HIS A 124 -9.18 3.41 -8.95
C HIS A 124 -9.61 2.22 -9.81
N TYR A 125 -9.37 0.98 -9.34
CA TYR A 125 -9.48 -0.23 -10.15
C TYR A 125 -10.91 -0.74 -10.32
N VAL A 126 -11.84 -0.36 -9.43
CA VAL A 126 -13.24 -0.80 -9.52
C VAL A 126 -14.15 0.33 -9.95
N GLU A 127 -14.02 1.49 -9.30
CA GLU A 127 -14.95 2.61 -9.45
C GLU A 127 -14.51 3.62 -10.54
N GLY A 128 -13.30 3.45 -11.10
CA GLY A 128 -12.77 4.31 -12.16
C GLY A 128 -12.55 5.76 -11.72
N ARG A 129 -12.33 6.01 -10.43
CA ARG A 129 -12.14 7.36 -9.89
C ARG A 129 -10.72 7.88 -10.14
N ARG A 130 -10.59 9.19 -10.33
CA ARG A 130 -9.32 9.88 -10.56
C ARG A 130 -8.60 10.13 -9.24
N ILE A 131 -7.89 9.13 -8.73
CA ILE A 131 -7.21 9.18 -7.42
C ILE A 131 -5.99 10.12 -7.38
N ALA A 132 -5.61 10.73 -8.48
CA ALA A 132 -4.63 11.82 -8.50
C ALA A 132 -5.24 13.18 -8.08
N GLU A 133 -6.58 13.27 -8.02
CA GLU A 133 -7.29 14.50 -7.70
C GLU A 133 -7.56 14.61 -6.18
N ARG A 134 -7.09 15.71 -5.58
CA ARG A 134 -7.26 15.99 -4.14
C ARG A 134 -8.71 15.87 -3.65
N PRO A 135 -9.75 16.41 -4.33
CA PRO A 135 -11.12 16.25 -3.87
C PRO A 135 -11.54 14.80 -3.73
N VAL A 136 -11.15 13.93 -4.68
CA VAL A 136 -11.45 12.51 -4.64
C VAL A 136 -10.83 11.87 -3.39
N LEU A 137 -9.57 12.17 -3.08
CA LEU A 137 -8.89 11.60 -1.92
C LEU A 137 -9.49 12.06 -0.59
N LEU A 138 -9.95 13.31 -0.51
CA LEU A 138 -10.65 13.81 0.68
C LEU A 138 -12.01 13.12 0.88
N GLU A 139 -12.75 12.87 -0.19
CA GLU A 139 -13.99 12.08 -0.14
C GLU A 139 -13.72 10.66 0.36
N LEU A 140 -12.65 10.00 -0.15
CA LEU A 140 -12.27 8.65 0.31
C LEU A 140 -11.87 8.64 1.79
N GLY A 141 -11.19 9.69 2.25
CA GLY A 141 -10.88 9.88 3.67
C GLY A 141 -12.14 10.02 4.52
N ALA A 142 -13.11 10.82 4.05
CA ALA A 142 -14.40 10.98 4.74
C ALA A 142 -15.20 9.67 4.81
N GLU A 143 -15.18 8.86 3.74
CA GLU A 143 -15.81 7.53 3.71
C GLU A 143 -15.20 6.57 4.76
N LEU A 144 -13.92 6.76 5.12
CA LEU A 144 -13.24 6.01 6.18
C LEU A 144 -13.41 6.64 7.58
N GLY A 145 -14.19 7.72 7.70
CA GLY A 145 -14.40 8.42 8.96
C GLY A 145 -13.22 9.28 9.39
N LEU A 146 -12.27 9.58 8.50
CA LEU A 146 -11.20 10.52 8.77
C LEU A 146 -11.81 11.94 8.86
N GLY A 147 -11.68 12.57 10.03
CA GLY A 147 -12.30 13.85 10.34
C GLY A 147 -11.68 15.05 9.63
N GLU A 148 -12.05 16.26 10.08
CA GLU A 148 -11.62 17.54 9.47
C GLU A 148 -10.10 17.70 9.38
N GLY A 149 -9.33 17.17 10.33
CA GLY A 149 -7.86 17.19 10.32
C GLY A 149 -7.20 16.42 9.19
N PHE A 150 -7.93 15.55 8.48
CA PHE A 150 -7.35 14.77 7.37
C PHE A 150 -6.92 15.66 6.18
N ALA A 151 -7.68 16.67 5.84
CA ALA A 151 -7.33 17.58 4.75
C ALA A 151 -6.03 18.34 5.04
N GLU A 152 -5.85 18.81 6.28
CA GLU A 152 -4.65 19.49 6.74
C GLU A 152 -3.45 18.53 6.78
N ALA A 153 -3.64 17.31 7.29
CA ALA A 153 -2.61 16.27 7.29
C ALA A 153 -2.20 15.88 5.86
N PHE A 154 -3.16 15.78 4.93
CA PHE A 154 -2.88 15.53 3.52
C PHE A 154 -2.00 16.63 2.89
N ASP A 155 -2.35 17.89 3.13
CA ASP A 155 -1.58 19.03 2.60
C ASP A 155 -0.19 19.08 3.26
N ALA A 156 -0.06 18.78 4.55
CA ALA A 156 1.20 18.70 5.26
C ALA A 156 2.09 17.52 4.79
N CYS A 157 1.51 16.37 4.46
CA CYS A 157 2.24 15.22 3.92
C CYS A 157 2.69 15.43 2.47
N SER A 158 2.09 16.38 1.73
CA SER A 158 2.45 16.67 0.36
C SER A 158 3.78 17.43 0.28
N GLY A 159 4.42 17.42 -0.88
CA GLY A 159 5.65 18.20 -1.10
C GLY A 159 6.90 17.53 -0.52
N GLU A 160 7.66 18.22 0.33
CA GLU A 160 8.96 17.73 0.86
C GLU A 160 8.84 16.46 1.71
N PRO A 161 7.87 16.32 2.64
CA PRO A 161 7.71 15.08 3.40
C PRO A 161 7.47 13.87 2.50
N LEU A 162 6.65 14.02 1.46
CA LEU A 162 6.41 12.95 0.49
C LEU A 162 7.67 12.60 -0.30
N ARG A 163 8.45 13.59 -0.72
CA ARG A 163 9.73 13.35 -1.43
C ARG A 163 10.72 12.61 -0.55
N ALA A 164 10.82 13.00 0.73
CA ALA A 164 11.65 12.29 1.71
C ALA A 164 11.19 10.83 1.87
N HIS A 165 9.87 10.60 2.00
CA HIS A 165 9.30 9.25 2.08
C HIS A 165 9.65 8.40 0.84
N PHE A 166 9.51 8.94 -0.37
CA PHE A 166 9.90 8.22 -1.58
C PHE A 166 11.41 7.91 -1.61
N ALA A 167 12.24 8.84 -1.15
CA ALA A 167 13.68 8.61 -1.08
C ALA A 167 14.02 7.49 -0.08
N ASP A 168 13.34 7.42 1.07
CA ASP A 168 13.50 6.36 2.07
C ASP A 168 13.04 5.02 1.53
N SER A 169 11.87 4.97 0.89
CA SER A 169 11.35 3.77 0.23
C SER A 169 12.33 3.22 -0.81
N ARG A 170 12.90 4.09 -1.63
CA ARG A 170 13.91 3.70 -2.64
C ARG A 170 15.21 3.21 -2.00
N ARG A 171 15.66 3.84 -0.89
CA ARG A 171 16.82 3.33 -0.13
C ARG A 171 16.55 1.92 0.42
N LEU A 172 15.36 1.69 0.96
CA LEU A 172 14.97 0.37 1.44
C LEU A 172 14.91 -0.65 0.29
N MET A 173 14.32 -0.31 -0.86
CA MET A 173 14.33 -1.17 -2.06
C MET A 173 15.75 -1.57 -2.45
N ASN A 174 16.68 -0.61 -2.49
CA ASN A 174 18.08 -0.89 -2.83
C ASN A 174 18.74 -1.82 -1.82
N ARG A 175 18.49 -1.64 -0.51
CA ARG A 175 19.01 -2.54 0.55
C ARG A 175 18.46 -3.96 0.40
N LEU A 176 17.22 -4.10 -0.05
CA LEU A 176 16.55 -5.38 -0.27
C LEU A 176 16.94 -6.04 -1.60
N GLY A 177 17.59 -5.32 -2.53
CA GLY A 177 17.78 -5.76 -3.92
C GLY A 177 16.43 -5.93 -4.65
N ALA A 178 15.39 -5.23 -4.22
CA ALA A 178 14.05 -5.33 -4.78
C ALA A 178 13.96 -4.56 -6.11
N ALA A 179 13.41 -5.21 -7.14
CA ALA A 179 13.34 -4.65 -8.49
C ALA A 179 12.00 -3.97 -8.83
N GLY A 180 10.99 -4.04 -7.94
CA GLY A 180 9.65 -3.51 -8.24
C GLY A 180 8.64 -3.66 -7.12
N PHE A 181 7.38 -3.41 -7.45
CA PHE A 181 6.24 -3.46 -6.55
C PHE A 181 5.25 -4.57 -6.98
N PRO A 182 4.56 -5.22 -6.05
CA PRO A 182 4.74 -5.16 -4.60
C PRO A 182 6.02 -5.89 -4.15
N THR A 183 6.63 -5.44 -3.06
CA THR A 183 7.66 -6.19 -2.34
C THR A 183 7.29 -6.26 -0.87
N PHE A 184 7.28 -7.46 -0.29
CA PHE A 184 7.16 -7.68 1.14
C PHE A 184 8.50 -8.18 1.68
N ALA A 185 8.93 -7.63 2.81
CA ALA A 185 10.16 -8.06 3.48
C ALA A 185 9.94 -8.11 4.99
N LEU A 186 10.45 -9.14 5.65
CA LEU A 186 10.52 -9.21 7.11
C LEU A 186 11.83 -8.62 7.60
N GLU A 187 11.75 -7.81 8.63
CA GLU A 187 12.89 -7.37 9.42
C GLU A 187 12.85 -8.03 10.79
N ARG A 188 13.96 -8.67 11.17
CA ARG A 188 14.19 -9.24 12.49
C ARG A 188 15.62 -8.94 12.93
N ASP A 189 15.81 -8.35 14.10
CA ASP A 189 17.13 -8.01 14.64
C ASP A 189 18.00 -7.23 13.64
N GLY A 190 17.39 -6.29 12.89
CA GLY A 190 18.04 -5.49 11.84
C GLY A 190 18.37 -6.25 10.55
N ARG A 191 17.99 -7.53 10.43
CA ARG A 191 18.16 -8.35 9.22
C ARG A 191 16.89 -8.33 8.39
N LEU A 192 17.03 -7.98 7.12
CA LEU A 192 15.96 -7.92 6.15
C LEU A 192 15.93 -9.18 5.29
N GLN A 193 14.73 -9.74 5.09
CA GLN A 193 14.49 -10.88 4.22
C GLN A 193 13.28 -10.60 3.31
N VAL A 194 13.51 -10.57 2.00
CA VAL A 194 12.42 -10.48 1.01
C VAL A 194 11.61 -11.78 1.02
N LEU A 195 10.28 -11.65 1.01
CA LEU A 195 9.37 -12.79 0.93
C LEU A 195 8.93 -13.04 -0.51
N ASP A 196 8.78 -14.30 -0.88
CA ASP A 196 8.23 -14.70 -2.19
C ASP A 196 6.71 -14.47 -2.22
N THR A 197 6.32 -13.22 -2.48
CA THR A 197 4.93 -12.79 -2.53
C THR A 197 4.16 -13.48 -3.66
N GLY A 198 4.83 -13.77 -4.78
CA GLY A 198 4.20 -14.40 -5.94
C GLY A 198 3.53 -15.71 -5.62
N ARG A 199 4.09 -16.47 -4.68
CA ARG A 199 3.56 -17.76 -4.22
C ARG A 199 2.22 -17.65 -3.48
N TYR A 200 1.94 -16.48 -2.88
CA TYR A 200 0.77 -16.28 -1.99
C TYR A 200 -0.32 -15.42 -2.63
N LEU A 201 -0.13 -14.92 -3.85
CA LEU A 201 -1.16 -14.16 -4.55
C LEU A 201 -2.44 -14.99 -4.68
N GLY A 202 -3.56 -14.43 -4.20
CA GLY A 202 -4.84 -15.14 -4.10
C GLY A 202 -4.98 -16.12 -2.93
N GLN A 203 -3.98 -16.20 -2.03
CA GLN A 203 -3.95 -17.13 -0.89
C GLN A 203 -3.67 -16.38 0.43
N PRO A 204 -4.55 -15.45 0.86
CA PRO A 204 -4.30 -14.62 2.06
C PRO A 204 -4.25 -15.41 3.35
N ASP A 205 -4.96 -16.55 3.45
CA ASP A 205 -4.93 -17.40 4.65
C ASP A 205 -3.59 -18.11 4.81
N ASP A 206 -3.01 -18.63 3.73
CA ASP A 206 -1.68 -19.25 3.76
C ASP A 206 -0.59 -18.22 4.06
N TRP A 207 -0.76 -17.00 3.54
CA TRP A 207 0.12 -15.87 3.85
C TRP A 207 0.05 -15.49 5.34
N ARG A 208 -1.15 -15.39 5.93
CA ARG A 208 -1.34 -15.14 7.34
C ARG A 208 -0.67 -16.22 8.19
N ALA A 209 -0.89 -17.49 7.88
CA ALA A 209 -0.29 -18.62 8.58
C ALA A 209 1.25 -18.58 8.53
N LEU A 210 1.84 -18.17 7.39
CA LEU A 210 3.27 -17.93 7.29
C LEU A 210 3.73 -16.86 8.29
N LEU A 211 3.07 -15.68 8.28
CA LEU A 211 3.46 -14.55 9.13
C LEU A 211 3.32 -14.88 10.63
N GLU A 212 2.25 -15.54 11.03
CA GLU A 212 2.07 -16.02 12.40
C GLU A 212 3.17 -17.01 12.81
N THR A 213 3.60 -17.88 11.89
CA THR A 213 4.70 -18.81 12.13
C THR A 213 6.02 -18.05 12.31
N GLN A 214 6.30 -17.06 11.48
CA GLN A 214 7.49 -16.21 11.62
C GLN A 214 7.50 -15.44 12.95
N LEU A 215 6.33 -14.95 13.37
CA LEU A 215 6.18 -14.24 14.64
C LEU A 215 6.42 -15.16 15.84
N ARG A 216 5.87 -16.39 15.83
CA ARG A 216 6.13 -17.40 16.88
C ARG A 216 7.61 -17.74 16.98
N LEU A 217 8.30 -17.90 15.86
CA LEU A 217 9.74 -18.16 15.81
C LEU A 217 10.59 -16.97 16.32
N ALA A 218 10.05 -15.75 16.18
CA ALA A 218 10.68 -14.56 16.75
C ALA A 218 10.49 -14.46 18.27
N GLY A 219 9.32 -14.91 18.78
CA GLY A 219 8.99 -14.89 20.23
C GLY A 219 9.52 -16.06 21.03
N GLY A 220 10.06 -17.10 20.39
CA GLY A 220 10.54 -18.32 21.04
C GLY A 220 11.85 -18.19 21.84
N SER A 221 12.43 -16.99 21.95
CA SER A 221 13.56 -16.71 22.83
C SER A 221 13.16 -16.13 24.20
N ASP A 222 11.92 -15.63 24.37
CA ASP A 222 11.45 -15.14 25.68
C ASP A 222 9.94 -15.43 25.83
N ALA A 223 9.61 -16.41 26.63
CA ALA A 223 8.25 -16.63 27.10
C ALA A 223 7.91 -15.58 28.15
N VAL A 224 6.85 -14.82 27.95
CA VAL A 224 5.74 -14.44 28.84
C VAL A 224 5.14 -13.06 28.46
N GLY A 225 3.88 -13.08 28.04
CA GLY A 225 2.84 -12.14 28.45
C GLY A 225 2.70 -10.81 27.73
N GLY A 226 1.62 -10.66 27.00
CA GLY A 226 1.02 -9.38 26.63
C GLY A 226 0.58 -9.34 25.18
N ALA A 227 -0.72 -9.51 24.95
CA ALA A 227 -1.30 -9.26 23.63
C ALA A 227 -1.20 -7.78 23.29
N ALA A 228 -0.35 -7.43 22.33
CA ALA A 228 -0.31 -6.10 21.73
C ALA A 228 -1.14 -6.12 20.44
N ALA A 229 -1.90 -5.04 20.20
CA ALA A 229 -2.65 -4.86 18.97
C ALA A 229 -1.71 -4.73 17.75
N PRO A 230 -2.14 -5.13 16.54
CA PRO A 230 -1.32 -4.99 15.33
C PRO A 230 -1.09 -3.50 14.99
N LEU A 231 0.15 -3.17 14.73
CA LEU A 231 0.57 -1.80 14.41
C LEU A 231 0.82 -1.66 12.91
N CYS A 232 0.10 -0.77 12.23
CA CYS A 232 0.36 -0.42 10.85
C CYS A 232 0.97 0.98 10.79
N ARG A 233 2.28 1.09 10.54
CA ARG A 233 3.04 2.34 10.59
C ARG A 233 3.70 2.68 9.26
N ILE A 234 4.05 3.96 9.11
CA ILE A 234 4.87 4.47 8.01
C ILE A 234 6.13 5.08 8.58
N ASP A 235 7.29 4.69 8.04
CA ASP A 235 8.55 5.34 8.35
C ASP A 235 8.69 6.62 7.51
N GLY A 236 8.96 7.74 8.15
CA GLY A 236 9.47 8.92 7.48
C GLY A 236 8.60 10.19 7.43
N CYS A 237 7.69 10.40 8.38
CA CYS A 237 7.15 11.74 8.65
C CYS A 237 7.43 12.08 10.13
N ALA A 238 8.53 12.76 10.38
CA ALA A 238 8.83 13.50 11.60
C ALA A 238 9.15 14.94 11.24
#